data_044870751dbb6540367c535da1522db2
#
_entry.id   044870751dbb6540367c535da1522db2
#
_cell.length_a   1.000
_cell.length_b   1.000
_cell.length_c   1.000
_cell.angle_alpha   90.00
_cell.angle_beta   90.00
_cell.angle_gamma   90.00
#
_symmetry.space_group_name_H-M   'P 1'
#
loop_
_entity.id
_entity.type
_entity.pdbx_description
1 polymer ?
#
loop_
_entity_poly.entity_id
_entity_poly.type
_entity_poly.pdbx_seq_one_letter_code
_entity_poly.pdbx_strand_id
1 'polypeptide(L)'
;GVCYFDLATVHKYLNEVFYADMTENLLLYATPTEVIRTTFGETAYTTTEGTQEAGYVISFADGDNVYVAADYVKLFTNYSYECYDRHVQVNTEWGTRQVAQLKKDTAVRLRGGVKSPILTQAVKGDTLEILEQMETWSKVKTADAVIGYVENKRLGEITEEMETPVTDYQAPEYTSLTADSKICLGWHSIGGVAGNDTLYSMVSGTKGMNVIAPTWFSMTDENGAFRSFAIAGYVTTAHQMGLQVWGVLDNFNYANENGISISTLNMLSSTTARQNLVKNVTDTAVGLGLDGINVDFEQLSSDCGPHYVEFLRELSIECRNKGLVLSIDNYVPFNFNDYYRLDIQG
;
A
#
# COMPACT_ATOMS: atom_id res chain seq x y z
N GLY A 1 -5.29 13.22 -25.35
CA GLY A 1 -4.33 13.54 -24.29
C GLY A 1 -4.36 12.45 -23.24
N VAL A 2 -3.31 12.36 -22.43
CA VAL A 2 -3.25 11.45 -21.28
C VAL A 2 -3.93 12.11 -20.08
N CYS A 3 -4.78 11.38 -19.37
CA CYS A 3 -5.39 11.83 -18.12
C CYS A 3 -4.46 11.48 -16.96
N TYR A 4 -4.28 12.40 -16.00
CA TYR A 4 -3.48 12.20 -14.82
C TYR A 4 -4.31 12.49 -13.57
N PHE A 5 -4.12 11.67 -12.55
CA PHE A 5 -4.64 11.93 -11.19
C PHE A 5 -3.48 12.30 -10.28
N ASP A 6 -3.71 13.22 -9.35
CA ASP A 6 -2.76 13.43 -8.27
C ASP A 6 -2.72 12.19 -7.36
N LEU A 7 -1.55 11.93 -6.78
CA LEU A 7 -1.31 10.72 -6.00
C LEU A 7 -2.22 10.64 -4.76
N ALA A 8 -2.58 11.77 -4.18
CA ALA A 8 -3.49 11.80 -3.03
C ALA A 8 -4.90 11.32 -3.43
N THR A 9 -5.37 11.68 -4.63
CA THR A 9 -6.63 11.16 -5.21
C THR A 9 -6.53 9.67 -5.50
N VAL A 10 -5.39 9.20 -6.06
CA VAL A 10 -5.14 7.77 -6.28
C VAL A 10 -5.21 7.00 -4.96
N HIS A 11 -4.50 7.45 -3.93
CA HIS A 11 -4.50 6.81 -2.60
C HIS A 11 -5.90 6.77 -1.99
N LYS A 12 -6.63 7.86 -2.05
CA LYS A 12 -7.92 7.98 -1.37
C LYS A 12 -9.03 7.15 -2.02
N TYR A 13 -9.04 7.01 -3.34
CA TYR A 13 -10.18 6.48 -4.07
C TYR A 13 -9.90 5.26 -4.93
N LEU A 14 -8.63 4.98 -5.23
CA LEU A 14 -8.26 3.94 -6.17
C LEU A 14 -7.32 2.90 -5.57
N ASN A 15 -6.11 3.30 -5.16
CA ASN A 15 -5.08 2.35 -4.74
C ASN A 15 -3.99 3.04 -3.90
N GLU A 16 -3.93 2.70 -2.63
CA GLU A 16 -2.98 3.26 -1.66
C GLU A 16 -1.57 2.63 -1.73
N VAL A 17 -1.37 1.60 -2.58
CA VAL A 17 -0.08 0.90 -2.67
C VAL A 17 0.96 1.72 -3.45
N PHE A 18 0.54 2.61 -4.36
CA PHE A 18 1.48 3.48 -5.04
C PHE A 18 2.30 4.32 -4.06
N TYR A 19 3.60 4.34 -4.25
CA TYR A 19 4.51 5.10 -3.40
C TYR A 19 5.40 6.01 -4.24
N ALA A 20 5.52 7.28 -3.84
CA ALA A 20 6.40 8.25 -4.49
C ALA A 20 7.62 8.54 -3.61
N ASP A 21 8.80 8.27 -4.14
CA ASP A 21 10.07 8.71 -3.57
C ASP A 21 10.46 10.03 -4.21
N MET A 22 10.26 11.12 -3.45
CA MET A 22 10.59 12.48 -3.90
C MET A 22 12.10 12.75 -3.87
N THR A 23 12.88 11.95 -3.14
CA THR A 23 14.34 12.13 -3.04
C THR A 23 15.05 11.56 -4.26
N GLU A 24 14.54 10.46 -4.80
CA GLU A 24 15.11 9.76 -5.95
C GLU A 24 14.27 9.92 -7.23
N ASN A 25 13.15 10.68 -7.16
CA ASN A 25 12.21 10.90 -8.27
C ASN A 25 11.63 9.60 -8.84
N LEU A 26 11.19 8.71 -7.96
CA LEU A 26 10.65 7.41 -8.33
C LEU A 26 9.17 7.28 -7.95
N LEU A 27 8.41 6.60 -8.80
CA LEU A 27 7.12 6.02 -8.45
C LEU A 27 7.29 4.50 -8.35
N LEU A 28 6.88 3.95 -7.22
CA LEU A 28 6.95 2.52 -6.92
C LEU A 28 5.56 1.92 -6.79
N TYR A 29 5.44 0.65 -7.11
CA TYR A 29 4.26 -0.17 -6.84
C TYR A 29 4.68 -1.56 -6.39
N ALA A 30 4.36 -1.91 -5.15
CA ALA A 30 4.67 -3.21 -4.57
C ALA A 30 3.58 -4.23 -4.93
N THR A 31 3.93 -5.26 -5.70
CA THR A 31 3.10 -6.45 -5.91
C THR A 31 3.40 -7.51 -4.84
N PRO A 32 2.70 -8.65 -4.79
CA PRO A 32 3.07 -9.71 -3.87
C PRO A 32 4.50 -10.28 -4.07
N THR A 33 5.09 -10.12 -5.26
CA THR A 33 6.33 -10.80 -5.66
C THR A 33 7.47 -9.86 -6.05
N GLU A 34 7.18 -8.59 -6.35
CA GLU A 34 8.18 -7.64 -6.82
C GLU A 34 7.78 -6.19 -6.55
N VAL A 35 8.75 -5.28 -6.64
CA VAL A 35 8.52 -3.83 -6.66
C VAL A 35 8.72 -3.34 -8.08
N ILE A 36 7.63 -2.86 -8.69
CA ILE A 36 7.64 -2.21 -9.99
C ILE A 36 8.03 -0.74 -9.79
N ARG A 37 8.89 -0.21 -10.65
CA ARG A 37 9.39 1.15 -10.53
C ARG A 37 9.45 1.90 -11.84
N THR A 38 9.22 3.20 -11.79
CA THR A 38 9.44 4.15 -12.88
C THR A 38 10.04 5.45 -12.34
N THR A 39 10.86 6.12 -13.14
CA THR A 39 11.36 7.46 -12.81
C THR A 39 10.37 8.52 -13.29
N PHE A 40 10.21 9.61 -12.54
CA PHE A 40 9.36 10.72 -12.94
C PHE A 40 9.78 11.27 -14.33
N GLY A 41 8.82 11.47 -15.20
CA GLY A 41 9.02 11.94 -16.55
C GLY A 41 9.27 10.85 -17.59
N GLU A 42 9.50 9.60 -17.16
CA GLU A 42 9.76 8.50 -18.09
C GLU A 42 8.47 7.83 -18.58
N THR A 43 8.60 7.17 -19.75
CA THR A 43 7.51 6.39 -20.37
C THR A 43 7.62 4.90 -20.10
N ALA A 44 8.72 4.48 -19.47
CA ALA A 44 9.05 3.11 -19.17
C ALA A 44 8.95 2.80 -17.67
N TYR A 45 8.62 1.56 -17.34
CA TYR A 45 8.70 1.02 -15.99
C TYR A 45 9.44 -0.32 -15.97
N THR A 46 10.04 -0.66 -14.84
CA THR A 46 10.86 -1.86 -14.71
C THR A 46 10.18 -2.87 -13.79
N THR A 47 10.15 -4.12 -14.23
CA THR A 47 9.70 -5.31 -13.48
C THR A 47 10.83 -6.31 -13.40
N THR A 48 10.64 -7.43 -12.72
CA THR A 48 11.59 -8.57 -12.71
C THR A 48 11.76 -9.21 -14.11
N GLU A 49 10.75 -9.06 -14.99
CA GLU A 49 10.81 -9.55 -16.38
C GLU A 49 11.54 -8.58 -17.32
N GLY A 50 11.88 -7.39 -16.86
CA GLY A 50 12.59 -6.35 -17.61
C GLY A 50 11.79 -5.05 -17.75
N THR A 51 12.25 -4.20 -18.67
CA THR A 51 11.66 -2.89 -18.91
C THR A 51 10.46 -3.00 -19.86
N GLN A 52 9.37 -2.34 -19.48
CA GLN A 52 8.12 -2.25 -20.23
C GLN A 52 7.85 -0.79 -20.62
N GLU A 53 7.30 -0.56 -21.81
CA GLU A 53 6.96 0.76 -22.33
C GLU A 53 5.46 1.02 -22.25
N ALA A 54 5.07 2.11 -21.58
CA ALA A 54 3.68 2.54 -21.52
C ALA A 54 3.23 3.35 -22.73
N GLY A 55 4.18 4.00 -23.43
CA GLY A 55 3.90 4.88 -24.57
C GLY A 55 3.43 6.29 -24.20
N TYR A 56 3.42 6.63 -22.92
CA TYR A 56 3.11 7.95 -22.35
C TYR A 56 3.93 8.16 -21.08
N VAL A 57 4.11 9.41 -20.66
CA VAL A 57 4.77 9.71 -19.36
C VAL A 57 3.93 9.10 -18.24
N ILE A 58 4.53 8.21 -17.46
CA ILE A 58 3.82 7.46 -16.42
C ILE A 58 3.48 8.34 -15.22
N SER A 59 4.46 9.13 -14.76
CA SER A 59 4.29 10.01 -13.63
C SER A 59 5.20 11.22 -13.71
N PHE A 60 4.83 12.29 -13.02
CA PHE A 60 5.66 13.49 -12.89
C PHE A 60 5.33 14.22 -11.59
N ALA A 61 6.26 15.04 -11.11
CA ALA A 61 6.05 15.92 -9.98
C ALA A 61 5.84 17.36 -10.45
N ASP A 62 4.94 18.09 -9.77
CA ASP A 62 4.77 19.55 -9.88
C ASP A 62 4.73 20.12 -8.46
N GLY A 63 5.85 20.73 -8.05
CA GLY A 63 6.10 21.05 -6.65
C GLY A 63 6.08 19.80 -5.77
N ASP A 64 5.29 19.82 -4.71
CA ASP A 64 5.14 18.69 -3.80
C ASP A 64 4.08 17.65 -4.26
N ASN A 65 3.41 17.91 -5.38
CA ASN A 65 2.38 17.03 -5.89
C ASN A 65 2.94 16.07 -6.95
N VAL A 66 2.61 14.80 -6.81
CA VAL A 66 2.91 13.76 -7.80
C VAL A 66 1.64 13.43 -8.57
N TYR A 67 1.76 13.36 -9.88
CA TYR A 67 0.68 12.98 -10.79
C TYR A 67 1.01 11.66 -11.47
N VAL A 68 0.02 10.77 -11.56
CA VAL A 68 0.15 9.44 -12.15
C VAL A 68 -0.86 9.30 -13.29
N ALA A 69 -0.42 8.77 -14.42
CA ALA A 69 -1.29 8.52 -15.55
C ALA A 69 -2.41 7.53 -15.18
N ALA A 70 -3.65 7.91 -15.48
CA ALA A 70 -4.82 7.09 -15.18
C ALA A 70 -4.72 5.69 -15.80
N ASP A 71 -4.22 5.58 -17.03
CA ASP A 71 -4.03 4.28 -17.69
C ASP A 71 -2.95 3.43 -17.02
N TYR A 72 -1.95 4.03 -16.38
CA TYR A 72 -0.97 3.28 -15.62
C TYR A 72 -1.56 2.75 -14.30
N VAL A 73 -2.36 3.55 -13.60
CA VAL A 73 -3.06 3.10 -12.39
C VAL A 73 -4.00 1.93 -12.71
N LYS A 74 -4.63 1.90 -13.90
CA LYS A 74 -5.49 0.79 -14.34
C LYS A 74 -4.77 -0.57 -14.45
N LEU A 75 -3.47 -0.58 -14.62
CA LEU A 75 -2.71 -1.85 -14.65
C LEU A 75 -2.78 -2.58 -13.30
N PHE A 76 -3.02 -1.84 -12.22
CA PHE A 76 -2.97 -2.32 -10.84
C PHE A 76 -4.27 -2.13 -10.06
N THR A 77 -5.31 -1.61 -10.72
CA THR A 77 -6.55 -1.23 -10.03
C THR A 77 -7.74 -1.44 -10.94
N ASN A 78 -8.76 -2.09 -10.39
CA ASN A 78 -10.00 -2.32 -11.11
C ASN A 78 -10.87 -1.04 -11.12
N TYR A 79 -10.78 -0.26 -12.17
CA TYR A 79 -11.64 0.91 -12.40
C TYR A 79 -11.72 1.27 -13.88
N SER A 80 -12.72 2.07 -14.23
CA SER A 80 -12.80 2.74 -15.52
C SER A 80 -12.92 4.25 -15.31
N TYR A 81 -12.52 5.02 -16.31
CA TYR A 81 -12.71 6.47 -16.30
C TYR A 81 -13.09 6.99 -17.68
N GLU A 82 -13.78 8.12 -17.69
CA GLU A 82 -14.20 8.81 -18.87
C GLU A 82 -14.00 10.32 -18.69
N CYS A 83 -13.36 10.96 -19.67
CA CYS A 83 -13.05 12.38 -19.60
C CYS A 83 -14.10 13.19 -20.37
N TYR A 84 -14.69 14.17 -19.70
CA TYR A 84 -15.61 15.16 -20.28
C TYR A 84 -15.00 16.55 -20.23
N ASP A 85 -15.59 17.53 -20.90
CA ASP A 85 -15.03 18.89 -20.98
C ASP A 85 -14.70 19.54 -19.64
N ARG A 86 -15.40 19.19 -18.57
CA ARG A 86 -15.30 19.87 -17.27
C ARG A 86 -15.07 18.93 -16.08
N HIS A 87 -15.10 17.63 -16.29
CA HIS A 87 -14.93 16.65 -15.23
C HIS A 87 -14.46 15.30 -15.80
N VAL A 88 -13.98 14.48 -14.92
CA VAL A 88 -13.67 13.07 -15.19
C VAL A 88 -14.60 12.22 -14.32
N GLN A 89 -15.29 11.28 -14.95
CA GLN A 89 -16.03 10.26 -14.22
C GLN A 89 -15.12 9.07 -13.99
N VAL A 90 -15.11 8.58 -12.76
CA VAL A 90 -14.38 7.37 -12.36
C VAL A 90 -15.40 6.39 -11.79
N ASN A 91 -15.39 5.15 -12.27
CA ASN A 91 -16.21 4.06 -11.76
C ASN A 91 -15.29 3.01 -11.14
N THR A 92 -15.50 2.73 -9.85
CA THR A 92 -14.76 1.72 -9.08
C THR A 92 -15.63 0.52 -8.70
N GLU A 93 -16.93 0.65 -8.89
CA GLU A 93 -17.92 -0.39 -8.59
C GLU A 93 -18.86 -0.58 -9.78
N TRP A 94 -19.25 -1.81 -10.01
CA TRP A 94 -20.19 -2.22 -11.05
C TRP A 94 -21.28 -3.09 -10.43
N GLY A 95 -22.40 -3.21 -11.11
CA GLY A 95 -23.52 -4.01 -10.64
C GLY A 95 -24.83 -3.60 -11.27
N THR A 96 -25.93 -3.94 -10.63
CA THR A 96 -27.25 -3.57 -11.09
C THR A 96 -27.51 -2.08 -10.83
N ARG A 97 -27.82 -1.33 -11.88
CA ARG A 97 -28.25 0.06 -11.80
C ARG A 97 -29.69 0.22 -12.29
N GLN A 98 -30.41 1.18 -11.73
CA GLN A 98 -31.73 1.55 -12.21
C GLN A 98 -31.59 2.62 -13.28
N VAL A 99 -32.30 2.44 -14.39
CA VAL A 99 -32.29 3.38 -15.51
C VAL A 99 -33.70 3.69 -15.98
N ALA A 100 -33.90 4.85 -16.57
CA ALA A 100 -35.15 5.23 -17.19
C ALA A 100 -34.91 6.10 -18.44
N GLN A 101 -35.69 5.86 -19.51
CA GLN A 101 -35.68 6.73 -20.68
C GLN A 101 -36.56 7.96 -20.46
N LEU A 102 -36.14 9.11 -20.99
CA LEU A 102 -36.91 10.32 -20.99
C LEU A 102 -38.08 10.26 -21.99
N LYS A 103 -39.28 10.57 -21.51
CA LYS A 103 -40.52 10.71 -22.32
C LYS A 103 -40.57 12.02 -23.12
N LYS A 104 -39.88 13.06 -22.63
CA LYS A 104 -39.85 14.41 -23.20
C LYS A 104 -38.57 15.12 -22.79
N ASP A 105 -38.14 16.07 -23.61
CA ASP A 105 -37.05 16.97 -23.28
C ASP A 105 -37.26 17.63 -21.91
N THR A 106 -36.17 17.71 -21.16
CA THR A 106 -36.21 18.30 -19.82
C THR A 106 -34.84 18.85 -19.41
N ALA A 107 -34.87 19.80 -18.47
CA ALA A 107 -33.68 20.28 -17.83
C ALA A 107 -33.30 19.38 -16.66
N VAL A 108 -32.04 18.99 -16.58
CA VAL A 108 -31.41 18.41 -15.39
C VAL A 108 -30.98 19.56 -14.48
N ARG A 109 -31.44 19.57 -13.24
CA ARG A 109 -31.30 20.72 -12.34
C ARG A 109 -30.46 20.39 -11.12
N LEU A 110 -29.87 21.42 -10.53
CA LEU A 110 -29.03 21.29 -9.33
C LEU A 110 -29.76 20.70 -8.12
N ARG A 111 -31.06 20.97 -8.00
CA ARG A 111 -31.94 20.46 -6.93
C ARG A 111 -33.33 20.19 -7.51
N GLY A 112 -34.14 19.39 -6.82
CA GLY A 112 -35.54 19.19 -7.15
C GLY A 112 -36.33 20.48 -7.05
N GLY A 113 -36.84 21.00 -8.19
CA GLY A 113 -37.65 22.23 -8.25
C GLY A 113 -37.45 22.99 -9.55
N VAL A 114 -38.56 23.48 -10.12
CA VAL A 114 -38.56 24.18 -11.42
C VAL A 114 -37.81 25.52 -11.43
N LYS A 115 -37.55 26.10 -10.26
CA LYS A 115 -36.77 27.33 -10.09
C LYS A 115 -35.27 27.06 -9.83
N SER A 116 -34.87 25.79 -9.64
CA SER A 116 -33.48 25.43 -9.41
C SER A 116 -32.63 25.67 -10.66
N PRO A 117 -31.35 26.07 -10.54
CA PRO A 117 -30.46 26.24 -11.66
C PRO A 117 -30.40 25.00 -12.56
N ILE A 118 -30.31 25.23 -13.87
CA ILE A 118 -30.17 24.17 -14.86
C ILE A 118 -28.66 23.82 -14.98
N LEU A 119 -28.33 22.54 -14.87
CA LEU A 119 -26.98 22.01 -15.07
C LEU A 119 -26.73 21.64 -16.54
N THR A 120 -27.70 20.91 -17.12
CA THR A 120 -27.66 20.50 -18.53
C THR A 120 -29.07 20.27 -19.04
N GLN A 121 -29.21 20.09 -20.36
CA GLN A 121 -30.45 19.70 -21.03
C GLN A 121 -30.33 18.23 -21.43
N ALA A 122 -31.41 17.49 -21.24
CA ALA A 122 -31.53 16.12 -21.72
C ALA A 122 -32.75 16.00 -22.64
N VAL A 123 -32.65 15.21 -23.69
CA VAL A 123 -33.67 15.11 -24.72
C VAL A 123 -34.52 13.85 -24.59
N LYS A 124 -35.67 13.81 -25.22
CA LYS A 124 -36.50 12.62 -25.27
C LYS A 124 -35.75 11.43 -25.83
N GLY A 125 -35.81 10.31 -25.11
CA GLY A 125 -35.12 9.06 -25.48
C GLY A 125 -33.77 8.88 -24.81
N ASP A 126 -33.19 9.92 -24.19
CA ASP A 126 -31.99 9.75 -23.38
C ASP A 126 -32.25 8.80 -22.23
N THR A 127 -31.34 7.91 -21.97
CA THR A 127 -31.35 7.03 -20.79
C THR A 127 -30.62 7.74 -19.65
N LEU A 128 -31.30 7.85 -18.52
CA LEU A 128 -30.72 8.39 -17.28
C LEU A 128 -30.61 7.29 -16.25
N GLU A 129 -29.48 7.26 -15.55
CA GLU A 129 -29.35 6.42 -14.35
C GLU A 129 -30.06 7.07 -13.19
N ILE A 130 -30.86 6.29 -12.46
CA ILE A 130 -31.61 6.74 -11.29
C ILE A 130 -30.80 6.47 -10.04
N LEU A 131 -30.24 7.52 -9.45
CA LEU A 131 -29.44 7.42 -8.23
C LEU A 131 -30.30 7.40 -6.96
N GLU A 132 -31.44 8.14 -6.99
CA GLU A 132 -32.37 8.22 -5.87
C GLU A 132 -33.76 8.61 -6.38
N GLN A 133 -34.76 7.82 -6.05
CA GLN A 133 -36.16 8.12 -6.38
C GLN A 133 -36.86 8.78 -5.21
N MET A 134 -37.39 10.02 -5.42
CA MET A 134 -38.21 10.76 -4.46
C MET A 134 -39.63 10.92 -4.98
N GLU A 135 -40.50 11.56 -4.19
CA GLU A 135 -41.93 11.66 -4.47
C GLU A 135 -42.25 12.33 -5.83
N THR A 136 -41.62 13.43 -6.17
CA THR A 136 -41.90 14.21 -7.40
C THR A 136 -40.70 14.43 -8.31
N TRP A 137 -39.48 14.27 -7.79
CA TRP A 137 -38.23 14.42 -8.48
C TRP A 137 -37.38 13.18 -8.25
N SER A 138 -36.51 12.84 -9.16
CA SER A 138 -35.46 11.84 -8.95
C SER A 138 -34.10 12.47 -9.15
N LYS A 139 -33.13 12.06 -8.34
CA LYS A 139 -31.73 12.33 -8.57
C LYS A 139 -31.24 11.37 -9.64
N VAL A 140 -30.64 11.92 -10.68
CA VAL A 140 -30.24 11.16 -11.87
C VAL A 140 -28.83 11.48 -12.28
N LYS A 141 -28.21 10.57 -13.04
CA LYS A 141 -26.96 10.80 -13.75
C LYS A 141 -27.20 10.64 -15.25
N THR A 142 -26.74 11.62 -16.03
CA THR A 142 -26.81 11.61 -17.50
C THR A 142 -25.67 10.79 -18.10
N ALA A 143 -25.74 10.51 -19.41
CA ALA A 143 -24.68 9.79 -20.13
C ALA A 143 -23.33 10.51 -20.07
N ASP A 144 -23.31 11.84 -20.00
CA ASP A 144 -22.13 12.69 -19.82
C ASP A 144 -21.80 12.95 -18.34
N ALA A 145 -22.28 12.07 -17.45
CA ALA A 145 -22.00 12.05 -16.02
C ALA A 145 -22.42 13.29 -15.24
N VAL A 146 -23.34 14.10 -15.73
CA VAL A 146 -23.91 15.20 -14.97
C VAL A 146 -24.95 14.65 -13.97
N ILE A 147 -24.69 14.86 -12.68
CA ILE A 147 -25.60 14.46 -11.61
C ILE A 147 -26.51 15.63 -11.25
N GLY A 148 -27.82 15.40 -11.31
CA GLY A 148 -28.83 16.42 -11.00
C GLY A 148 -30.21 15.83 -10.78
N TYR A 149 -31.25 16.65 -10.91
CA TYR A 149 -32.60 16.26 -10.62
C TYR A 149 -33.54 16.48 -11.82
N VAL A 150 -34.38 15.49 -12.05
CA VAL A 150 -35.44 15.52 -13.10
C VAL A 150 -36.77 15.19 -12.49
N GLU A 151 -37.86 15.82 -12.97
CA GLU A 151 -39.23 15.52 -12.54
C GLU A 151 -39.62 14.08 -12.93
N ASN A 152 -40.19 13.32 -12.00
CA ASN A 152 -40.58 11.92 -12.22
C ASN A 152 -41.55 11.75 -13.41
N LYS A 153 -42.42 12.74 -13.67
CA LYS A 153 -43.32 12.70 -14.84
C LYS A 153 -42.60 12.71 -16.20
N ARG A 154 -41.31 13.06 -16.23
CA ARG A 154 -40.48 13.06 -17.43
C ARG A 154 -39.84 11.71 -17.70
N LEU A 155 -39.70 10.90 -16.65
CA LEU A 155 -39.08 9.56 -16.70
C LEU A 155 -40.08 8.54 -17.23
N GLY A 156 -39.57 7.58 -17.99
CA GLY A 156 -40.27 6.37 -18.41
C GLY A 156 -40.38 5.35 -17.29
N GLU A 157 -40.59 4.11 -17.67
CA GLU A 157 -40.50 2.99 -16.76
C GLU A 157 -39.05 2.86 -16.26
N ILE A 158 -38.90 2.61 -14.96
CA ILE A 158 -37.61 2.33 -14.37
C ILE A 158 -37.32 0.86 -14.54
N THR A 159 -36.23 0.54 -15.19
CA THR A 159 -35.75 -0.82 -15.43
C THR A 159 -34.37 -1.02 -14.79
N GLU A 160 -34.00 -2.26 -14.59
CA GLU A 160 -32.67 -2.63 -14.10
C GLU A 160 -31.76 -3.02 -15.26
N GLU A 161 -30.56 -2.49 -15.27
CA GLU A 161 -29.47 -2.88 -16.17
C GLU A 161 -28.29 -3.37 -15.35
N MET A 162 -27.66 -4.47 -15.80
CA MET A 162 -26.42 -4.96 -15.21
C MET A 162 -25.26 -4.26 -15.90
N GLU A 163 -24.47 -3.52 -15.14
CA GLU A 163 -23.19 -2.99 -15.59
C GLU A 163 -22.07 -3.95 -15.19
N THR A 164 -21.25 -4.33 -16.16
CA THR A 164 -20.10 -5.20 -15.94
C THR A 164 -18.81 -4.41 -16.20
N PRO A 165 -17.75 -4.66 -15.44
CA PRO A 165 -16.48 -3.98 -15.66
C PRO A 165 -15.92 -4.32 -17.05
N VAL A 166 -15.43 -3.30 -17.76
CA VAL A 166 -14.66 -3.46 -18.99
C VAL A 166 -13.18 -3.30 -18.65
N THR A 167 -12.62 -4.30 -17.98
CA THR A 167 -11.23 -4.30 -17.55
C THR A 167 -10.72 -5.73 -17.47
N ASP A 168 -9.48 -5.94 -17.91
CA ASP A 168 -8.78 -7.21 -17.79
C ASP A 168 -8.03 -7.35 -16.46
N TYR A 169 -8.22 -6.41 -15.52
CA TYR A 169 -7.56 -6.42 -14.23
C TYR A 169 -7.93 -7.66 -13.43
N GLN A 170 -6.90 -8.34 -12.95
CA GLN A 170 -7.02 -9.43 -12.00
C GLN A 170 -6.31 -9.01 -10.71
N ALA A 171 -7.05 -9.05 -9.59
CA ALA A 171 -6.45 -8.75 -8.30
C ALA A 171 -5.33 -9.76 -7.99
N PRO A 172 -4.16 -9.28 -7.56
CA PRO A 172 -3.07 -10.17 -7.17
C PRO A 172 -3.47 -10.98 -5.94
N GLU A 173 -3.04 -12.24 -5.91
CA GLU A 173 -3.26 -13.12 -4.76
C GLU A 173 -2.09 -12.95 -3.77
N TYR A 174 -2.41 -12.56 -2.55
CA TYR A 174 -1.45 -12.47 -1.45
C TYR A 174 -1.46 -13.78 -0.67
N THR A 175 -0.28 -14.37 -0.53
CA THR A 175 -0.07 -15.56 0.31
C THR A 175 0.59 -15.15 1.62
N SER A 176 0.23 -15.81 2.70
CA SER A 176 0.88 -15.66 4.00
C SER A 176 1.35 -17.02 4.52
N LEU A 177 2.49 -17.00 5.22
CA LEU A 177 2.96 -18.18 5.93
C LEU A 177 2.08 -18.36 7.16
N THR A 178 1.48 -19.55 7.28
CA THR A 178 0.69 -19.93 8.45
C THR A 178 1.42 -21.04 9.21
N ALA A 179 1.41 -20.95 10.55
CA ALA A 179 1.94 -21.99 11.39
C ALA A 179 0.80 -22.92 11.86
N ASP A 180 1.09 -24.23 11.98
CA ASP A 180 0.15 -25.23 12.48
C ASP A 180 -0.14 -25.08 13.99
N SER A 181 0.63 -24.25 14.68
CA SER A 181 0.52 -23.98 16.11
C SER A 181 0.56 -22.48 16.42
N LYS A 182 0.09 -22.11 17.61
CA LYS A 182 0.25 -20.75 18.09
C LYS A 182 1.73 -20.39 18.21
N ILE A 183 2.08 -19.19 17.79
CA ILE A 183 3.42 -18.64 17.98
C ILE A 183 3.54 -18.15 19.42
N CYS A 184 4.55 -18.67 20.10
CA CYS A 184 4.98 -18.22 21.41
C CYS A 184 6.44 -17.76 21.29
N LEU A 185 6.60 -16.46 21.05
CA LEU A 185 7.89 -15.82 20.80
C LEU A 185 8.46 -15.25 22.09
N GLY A 186 9.77 -15.41 22.29
CA GLY A 186 10.53 -14.74 23.35
C GLY A 186 11.68 -13.94 22.77
N TRP A 187 11.79 -12.67 23.16
CA TRP A 187 12.96 -11.85 22.81
C TRP A 187 14.15 -12.22 23.67
N HIS A 188 15.32 -12.32 23.02
CA HIS A 188 16.60 -12.52 23.71
C HIS A 188 17.47 -11.28 23.53
N SER A 189 17.60 -10.48 24.57
CA SER A 189 18.40 -9.26 24.55
C SER A 189 19.90 -9.60 24.45
N ILE A 190 20.53 -9.25 23.33
CA ILE A 190 21.95 -9.51 23.04
C ILE A 190 22.66 -8.17 22.83
N GLY A 191 23.48 -7.76 23.82
CA GLY A 191 24.26 -6.52 23.77
C GLY A 191 25.64 -6.65 23.11
N GLY A 192 26.00 -7.83 22.61
CA GLY A 192 27.28 -8.12 21.96
C GLY A 192 27.42 -9.60 21.65
N VAL A 193 28.44 -9.98 20.86
CA VAL A 193 28.62 -11.37 20.40
C VAL A 193 28.64 -12.40 21.53
N ALA A 194 29.25 -12.07 22.70
CA ALA A 194 29.27 -12.96 23.87
C ALA A 194 27.87 -13.21 24.49
N GLY A 195 26.88 -12.35 24.22
CA GLY A 195 25.51 -12.57 24.68
C GLY A 195 24.87 -13.83 24.10
N ASN A 196 25.35 -14.29 22.95
CA ASN A 196 24.86 -15.53 22.31
C ASN A 196 25.07 -16.78 23.17
N ASP A 197 26.07 -16.79 24.04
CA ASP A 197 26.38 -17.93 24.90
C ASP A 197 25.32 -18.16 25.98
N THR A 198 24.43 -17.21 26.20
CA THR A 198 23.36 -17.28 27.20
C THR A 198 22.07 -17.97 26.73
N LEU A 199 21.98 -18.39 25.48
CA LEU A 199 20.80 -19.02 24.88
C LEU A 199 20.21 -20.13 25.78
N TYR A 200 21.03 -21.11 26.18
CA TYR A 200 20.57 -22.25 26.97
C TYR A 200 19.98 -21.80 28.31
N SER A 201 20.64 -20.89 29.00
CA SER A 201 20.16 -20.40 30.31
C SER A 201 18.86 -19.61 30.21
N MET A 202 18.65 -18.91 29.08
CA MET A 202 17.43 -18.11 28.82
C MET A 202 16.22 -18.99 28.53
N VAL A 203 16.39 -20.11 27.81
CA VAL A 203 15.26 -20.92 27.36
C VAL A 203 14.98 -22.16 28.21
N SER A 204 15.97 -22.65 29.00
CA SER A 204 15.86 -23.91 29.76
C SER A 204 14.69 -23.97 30.77
N GLY A 205 14.20 -22.80 31.22
CA GLY A 205 13.05 -22.71 32.14
C GLY A 205 11.71 -22.41 31.47
N THR A 206 11.71 -22.20 30.15
CA THR A 206 10.50 -21.82 29.41
C THR A 206 9.65 -23.03 29.04
N LYS A 207 8.33 -22.82 28.91
CA LYS A 207 7.40 -23.86 28.44
C LYS A 207 6.54 -23.32 27.32
N GLY A 208 6.46 -24.07 26.23
CA GLY A 208 5.60 -23.73 25.09
C GLY A 208 6.15 -22.67 24.14
N MET A 209 7.35 -22.13 24.41
CA MET A 209 8.03 -21.24 23.48
C MET A 209 8.47 -22.03 22.24
N ASN A 210 8.21 -21.51 21.06
CA ASN A 210 8.58 -22.11 19.79
C ASN A 210 9.36 -21.18 18.85
N VAL A 211 9.49 -19.90 19.22
CA VAL A 211 10.28 -18.91 18.51
C VAL A 211 11.17 -18.13 19.49
N ILE A 212 12.43 -17.97 19.16
CA ILE A 212 13.36 -17.07 19.85
C ILE A 212 13.76 -15.93 18.91
N ALA A 213 13.66 -14.69 19.40
CA ALA A 213 13.95 -13.49 18.64
C ALA A 213 15.16 -12.76 19.28
N PRO A 214 16.41 -13.05 18.85
CA PRO A 214 17.59 -12.39 19.38
C PRO A 214 17.75 -10.99 18.79
N THR A 215 18.10 -9.99 19.62
CA THR A 215 18.29 -8.60 19.21
C THR A 215 19.65 -8.42 18.54
N TRP A 216 19.77 -8.85 17.30
CA TRP A 216 21.04 -8.97 16.60
C TRP A 216 21.38 -7.84 15.66
N PHE A 217 20.36 -7.30 14.97
CA PHE A 217 20.56 -6.39 13.86
C PHE A 217 20.09 -4.99 14.26
N SER A 218 21.00 -4.03 14.22
CA SER A 218 20.68 -2.63 14.51
C SER A 218 21.17 -1.73 13.39
N MET A 219 20.30 -0.90 12.83
CA MET A 219 20.62 0.09 11.81
C MET A 219 21.79 0.97 12.27
N THR A 220 22.78 1.23 11.41
CA THR A 220 24.00 2.00 11.76
C THR A 220 24.23 3.24 10.93
N ASP A 221 23.50 3.43 9.84
CA ASP A 221 23.55 4.64 9.01
C ASP A 221 22.24 4.87 8.25
N GLU A 222 22.22 5.93 7.47
CA GLU A 222 21.06 6.32 6.63
C GLU A 222 21.11 5.70 5.22
N ASN A 223 22.08 4.82 4.93
CA ASN A 223 22.25 4.16 3.62
C ASN A 223 21.84 2.67 3.64
N GLY A 224 21.26 2.21 4.76
CA GLY A 224 20.79 0.85 4.92
C GLY A 224 21.84 -0.14 5.44
N ALA A 225 22.93 0.34 6.05
CA ALA A 225 23.83 -0.53 6.78
C ALA A 225 23.32 -0.85 8.18
N PHE A 226 23.68 -2.01 8.69
CA PHE A 226 23.36 -2.44 10.05
C PHE A 226 24.52 -3.19 10.70
N ARG A 227 24.58 -3.14 12.02
CA ARG A 227 25.47 -3.97 12.84
C ARG A 227 24.82 -5.31 13.10
N SER A 228 25.60 -6.39 13.14
CA SER A 228 25.13 -7.74 13.49
C SER A 228 25.94 -8.35 14.64
N PHE A 229 25.22 -8.95 15.59
CA PHE A 229 25.80 -9.84 16.62
C PHE A 229 25.49 -11.32 16.37
N ALA A 230 24.86 -11.65 15.25
CA ALA A 230 24.41 -12.99 14.93
C ALA A 230 25.58 -13.97 14.70
N ILE A 231 25.40 -15.20 15.17
CA ILE A 231 26.33 -16.32 14.93
C ILE A 231 25.58 -17.58 14.52
N ALA A 232 26.07 -18.30 13.54
CA ALA A 232 25.44 -19.53 13.03
C ALA A 232 25.31 -20.64 14.11
N GLY A 233 26.25 -20.70 15.06
CA GLY A 233 26.24 -21.67 16.16
C GLY A 233 25.00 -21.50 17.08
N TYR A 234 24.54 -20.27 17.30
CA TYR A 234 23.32 -20.01 18.04
C TYR A 234 22.10 -20.57 17.30
N VAL A 235 22.00 -20.31 16.00
CA VAL A 235 20.87 -20.82 15.18
C VAL A 235 20.83 -22.35 15.22
N THR A 236 21.97 -22.99 15.00
CA THR A 236 22.08 -24.47 15.08
C THR A 236 21.61 -25.00 16.45
N THR A 237 22.03 -24.36 17.53
CA THR A 237 21.64 -24.77 18.91
C THR A 237 20.16 -24.56 19.15
N ALA A 238 19.59 -23.41 18.74
CA ALA A 238 18.18 -23.12 18.88
C ALA A 238 17.31 -24.14 18.10
N HIS A 239 17.70 -24.48 16.87
CA HIS A 239 17.00 -25.50 16.08
C HIS A 239 17.06 -26.90 16.76
N GLN A 240 18.21 -27.28 17.35
CA GLN A 240 18.32 -28.52 18.13
C GLN A 240 17.39 -28.53 19.36
N MET A 241 17.04 -27.36 19.89
CA MET A 241 16.10 -27.19 20.99
C MET A 241 14.64 -27.10 20.50
N GLY A 242 14.39 -27.19 19.18
CA GLY A 242 13.03 -27.13 18.59
C GLY A 242 12.51 -25.70 18.45
N LEU A 243 13.36 -24.68 18.48
CA LEU A 243 12.99 -23.28 18.35
C LEU A 243 13.27 -22.77 16.94
N GLN A 244 12.35 -22.02 16.36
CA GLN A 244 12.66 -21.13 15.23
C GLN A 244 13.44 -19.91 15.72
N VAL A 245 14.27 -19.33 14.85
CA VAL A 245 15.07 -18.13 15.14
C VAL A 245 14.65 -17.01 14.21
N TRP A 246 14.04 -15.94 14.76
CA TRP A 246 13.70 -14.74 14.03
C TRP A 246 14.59 -13.59 14.50
N GLY A 247 15.56 -13.19 13.67
CA GLY A 247 16.49 -12.12 14.05
C GLY A 247 15.81 -10.77 14.14
N VAL A 248 15.94 -10.10 15.30
CA VAL A 248 15.38 -8.75 15.47
C VAL A 248 16.20 -7.73 14.69
N LEU A 249 15.52 -6.90 13.90
CA LEU A 249 16.05 -5.72 13.24
C LEU A 249 15.47 -4.47 13.89
N ASP A 250 16.32 -3.65 14.48
CA ASP A 250 15.92 -2.43 15.19
C ASP A 250 16.57 -1.14 14.64
N ASN A 251 16.03 0.02 15.05
CA ASN A 251 16.55 1.35 14.75
C ASN A 251 17.12 2.04 16.00
N PHE A 252 17.58 1.31 17.00
CA PHE A 252 17.96 1.84 18.32
C PHE A 252 19.33 2.52 18.37
N ASN A 253 20.11 2.52 17.29
CA ASN A 253 21.31 3.30 17.18
C ASN A 253 20.99 4.71 16.72
N TYR A 254 20.87 5.65 17.67
CA TYR A 254 20.53 7.04 17.37
C TYR A 254 21.72 7.88 16.88
N ALA A 255 22.94 7.35 16.96
CA ALA A 255 24.15 7.99 16.45
C ALA A 255 25.16 6.94 16.00
N ASN A 256 25.91 7.25 14.93
CA ASN A 256 27.01 6.41 14.47
C ASN A 256 28.22 6.49 15.42
N GLU A 257 29.29 5.73 15.13
CA GLU A 257 30.54 5.69 15.90
C GLU A 257 31.25 7.05 16.04
N ASN A 258 30.96 7.99 15.15
CA ASN A 258 31.49 9.37 15.18
C ASN A 258 30.56 10.35 15.92
N GLY A 259 29.49 9.86 16.54
CA GLY A 259 28.49 10.67 17.25
C GLY A 259 27.55 11.46 16.33
N ILE A 260 27.51 11.13 15.04
CA ILE A 260 26.58 11.75 14.08
C ILE A 260 25.21 11.07 14.24
N SER A 261 24.16 11.87 14.44
CA SER A 261 22.79 11.37 14.54
C SER A 261 22.38 10.59 13.30
N ILE A 262 21.70 9.46 13.51
CA ILE A 262 21.14 8.61 12.46
C ILE A 262 19.64 8.90 12.40
N SER A 263 19.16 9.33 11.26
CA SER A 263 17.74 9.60 11.02
C SER A 263 17.05 8.39 10.38
N THR A 264 16.14 7.76 11.13
CA THR A 264 15.30 6.69 10.58
C THR A 264 14.43 7.22 9.42
N LEU A 265 13.95 8.46 9.49
CA LEU A 265 13.21 9.10 8.41
C LEU A 265 14.04 9.20 7.12
N ASN A 266 15.28 9.67 7.20
CA ASN A 266 16.14 9.79 6.02
C ASN A 266 16.41 8.43 5.37
N MET A 267 16.67 7.40 6.17
CA MET A 267 16.87 6.04 5.66
C MET A 267 15.59 5.51 5.01
N LEU A 268 14.45 5.63 5.68
CA LEU A 268 13.18 5.12 5.17
C LEU A 268 12.67 5.88 3.94
N SER A 269 12.96 7.17 3.80
CA SER A 269 12.51 7.99 2.65
C SER A 269 13.31 7.75 1.38
N SER A 270 14.50 7.14 1.45
CA SER A 270 15.32 6.78 0.28
C SER A 270 15.06 5.35 -0.16
N THR A 271 14.63 5.15 -1.40
CA THR A 271 14.43 3.84 -2.01
C THR A 271 15.73 3.03 -2.03
N THR A 272 16.84 3.66 -2.42
CA THR A 272 18.16 3.00 -2.43
C THR A 272 18.55 2.52 -1.03
N ALA A 273 18.36 3.32 0.00
CA ALA A 273 18.68 2.94 1.38
C ALA A 273 17.80 1.79 1.89
N ARG A 274 16.51 1.84 1.66
CA ARG A 274 15.59 0.75 2.01
C ARG A 274 15.99 -0.55 1.31
N GLN A 275 16.23 -0.53 0.00
CA GLN A 275 16.63 -1.70 -0.78
C GLN A 275 17.97 -2.30 -0.29
N ASN A 276 18.92 -1.45 0.08
CA ASN A 276 20.19 -1.91 0.69
C ASN A 276 19.93 -2.65 2.01
N LEU A 277 19.13 -2.06 2.91
CA LEU A 277 18.81 -2.67 4.20
C LEU A 277 18.07 -4.00 4.01
N VAL A 278 17.01 -3.99 3.20
CA VAL A 278 16.18 -5.18 2.88
C VAL A 278 17.06 -6.31 2.33
N LYS A 279 17.85 -6.02 1.30
CA LYS A 279 18.75 -7.01 0.69
C LYS A 279 19.75 -7.55 1.70
N ASN A 280 20.45 -6.67 2.40
CA ASN A 280 21.53 -7.05 3.31
C ASN A 280 21.01 -7.88 4.49
N VAL A 281 19.89 -7.50 5.11
CA VAL A 281 19.35 -8.23 6.26
C VAL A 281 18.77 -9.58 5.84
N THR A 282 18.09 -9.67 4.70
CA THR A 282 17.53 -10.93 4.22
C THR A 282 18.62 -11.90 3.74
N ASP A 283 19.67 -11.41 3.05
CA ASP A 283 20.82 -12.22 2.66
C ASP A 283 21.58 -12.75 3.89
N THR A 284 21.73 -11.91 4.92
CA THR A 284 22.34 -12.30 6.19
C THR A 284 21.49 -13.37 6.90
N ALA A 285 20.17 -13.18 6.94
CA ALA A 285 19.26 -14.16 7.54
C ALA A 285 19.36 -15.54 6.87
N VAL A 286 19.31 -15.57 5.54
CA VAL A 286 19.49 -16.82 4.76
C VAL A 286 20.86 -17.43 4.99
N GLY A 287 21.94 -16.62 4.95
CA GLY A 287 23.31 -17.10 5.16
C GLY A 287 23.55 -17.70 6.54
N LEU A 288 22.82 -17.27 7.55
CA LEU A 288 22.87 -17.80 8.92
C LEU A 288 21.89 -18.95 9.17
N GLY A 289 20.96 -19.21 8.26
CA GLY A 289 19.89 -20.21 8.40
C GLY A 289 18.76 -19.78 9.34
N LEU A 290 18.44 -18.48 9.40
CA LEU A 290 17.31 -17.98 10.17
C LEU A 290 15.99 -18.43 9.55
N ASP A 291 14.94 -18.53 10.38
CA ASP A 291 13.57 -18.83 9.95
C ASP A 291 12.79 -17.56 9.64
N GLY A 292 13.23 -16.42 10.17
CA GLY A 292 12.51 -15.16 9.97
C GLY A 292 13.27 -13.91 10.43
N ILE A 293 12.63 -12.79 10.20
CA ILE A 293 13.05 -11.47 10.67
C ILE A 293 11.91 -10.87 11.49
N ASN A 294 12.24 -10.29 12.64
CA ASN A 294 11.33 -9.54 13.50
C ASN A 294 11.74 -8.07 13.46
N VAL A 295 10.89 -7.20 12.94
CA VAL A 295 11.17 -5.76 12.85
C VAL A 295 10.66 -5.06 14.10
N ASP A 296 11.56 -4.37 14.79
CA ASP A 296 11.31 -3.62 16.01
C ASP A 296 11.79 -2.17 15.86
N PHE A 297 11.09 -1.42 15.00
CA PHE A 297 11.35 0.00 14.79
C PHE A 297 10.49 0.83 15.73
N GLU A 298 11.13 1.59 16.61
CA GLU A 298 10.47 2.40 17.62
C GLU A 298 10.67 3.90 17.38
N GLN A 299 9.83 4.72 18.06
CA GLN A 299 9.89 6.17 18.06
C GLN A 299 9.79 6.80 16.66
N LEU A 300 9.06 6.15 15.78
CA LEU A 300 8.81 6.68 14.45
C LEU A 300 7.93 7.93 14.53
N SER A 301 8.36 9.01 13.87
CA SER A 301 7.51 10.20 13.69
C SER A 301 6.38 9.90 12.71
N SER A 302 5.32 10.72 12.73
CA SER A 302 4.22 10.62 11.75
C SER A 302 4.71 10.64 10.29
N ASP A 303 5.79 11.40 10.03
CA ASP A 303 6.35 11.55 8.70
C ASP A 303 7.03 10.25 8.21
N CYS A 304 7.44 9.37 9.13
CA CYS A 304 7.97 8.05 8.77
C CYS A 304 6.90 7.09 8.23
N GLY A 305 5.61 7.31 8.57
CA GLY A 305 4.54 6.35 8.34
C GLY A 305 4.49 5.79 6.92
N PRO A 306 4.31 6.61 5.86
CA PRO A 306 4.25 6.12 4.48
C PRO A 306 5.54 5.39 4.05
N HIS A 307 6.70 5.87 4.49
CA HIS A 307 8.00 5.29 4.16
C HIS A 307 8.22 3.95 4.87
N TYR A 308 7.75 3.83 6.11
CA TYR A 308 7.82 2.59 6.87
C TYR A 308 6.91 1.52 6.30
N VAL A 309 5.70 1.88 5.88
CA VAL A 309 4.80 0.95 5.18
C VAL A 309 5.45 0.43 3.89
N GLU A 310 6.08 1.32 3.10
CA GLU A 310 6.78 0.89 1.89
C GLU A 310 7.99 0.00 2.19
N PHE A 311 8.79 0.31 3.21
CA PHE A 311 9.86 -0.56 3.70
C PHE A 311 9.36 -1.96 4.04
N LEU A 312 8.22 -2.05 4.75
CA LEU A 312 7.62 -3.34 5.11
C LEU A 312 7.10 -4.11 3.88
N ARG A 313 6.56 -3.42 2.87
CA ARG A 313 6.17 -4.03 1.59
C ARG A 313 7.39 -4.63 0.89
N GLU A 314 8.46 -3.85 0.73
CA GLU A 314 9.72 -4.29 0.10
C GLU A 314 10.32 -5.48 0.87
N LEU A 315 10.40 -5.39 2.21
CA LEU A 315 10.92 -6.47 3.05
C LEU A 315 10.04 -7.73 2.98
N SER A 316 8.72 -7.57 2.93
CA SER A 316 7.80 -8.71 2.85
C SER A 316 7.94 -9.49 1.54
N ILE A 317 8.22 -8.81 0.43
CA ILE A 317 8.50 -9.43 -0.86
C ILE A 317 9.78 -10.27 -0.78
N GLU A 318 10.86 -9.69 -0.27
CA GLU A 318 12.13 -10.41 -0.14
C GLU A 318 12.05 -11.58 0.86
N CYS A 319 11.32 -11.41 1.96
CA CYS A 319 11.08 -12.50 2.91
C CYS A 319 10.34 -13.66 2.24
N ARG A 320 9.25 -13.39 1.50
CA ARG A 320 8.51 -14.43 0.77
C ARG A 320 9.40 -15.14 -0.27
N ASN A 321 10.14 -14.37 -1.06
CA ASN A 321 11.04 -14.92 -2.10
C ASN A 321 12.12 -15.82 -1.51
N LYS A 322 12.54 -15.58 -0.25
CA LYS A 322 13.58 -16.32 0.45
C LYS A 322 13.04 -17.33 1.47
N GLY A 323 11.72 -17.46 1.60
CA GLY A 323 11.09 -18.39 2.55
C GLY A 323 11.26 -18.00 4.01
N LEU A 324 11.48 -16.71 4.31
CA LEU A 324 11.59 -16.16 5.65
C LEU A 324 10.24 -15.68 6.18
N VAL A 325 9.98 -15.89 7.46
CA VAL A 325 8.87 -15.26 8.17
C VAL A 325 9.20 -13.78 8.38
N LEU A 326 8.23 -12.89 8.15
CA LEU A 326 8.27 -11.50 8.56
C LEU A 326 7.32 -11.29 9.75
N SER A 327 7.86 -10.79 10.84
CA SER A 327 7.12 -10.37 12.04
C SER A 327 7.42 -8.91 12.34
N ILE A 328 6.45 -8.19 12.88
CA ILE A 328 6.56 -6.76 13.17
C ILE A 328 6.07 -6.52 14.59
N ASP A 329 6.86 -5.77 15.36
CA ASP A 329 6.48 -5.32 16.68
C ASP A 329 5.84 -3.94 16.60
N ASN A 330 4.63 -3.82 17.13
CA ASN A 330 3.90 -2.56 17.17
C ASN A 330 3.41 -2.30 18.60
N TYR A 331 3.37 -1.02 18.98
CA TYR A 331 2.75 -0.63 20.24
C TYR A 331 1.28 -1.02 20.29
N VAL A 332 0.84 -1.49 21.45
CA VAL A 332 -0.59 -1.69 21.69
C VAL A 332 -1.27 -0.31 21.75
N PRO A 333 -2.27 -0.01 20.92
CA PRO A 333 -2.97 1.26 20.97
C PRO A 333 -3.84 1.33 22.23
N PHE A 334 -3.38 2.04 23.25
CA PHE A 334 -4.14 2.26 24.50
C PHE A 334 -5.16 3.40 24.38
N ASN A 335 -4.97 4.34 23.46
CA ASN A 335 -5.89 5.42 23.18
C ASN A 335 -5.87 5.77 21.70
N PHE A 336 -7.04 5.77 21.05
CA PHE A 336 -7.18 6.03 19.62
C PHE A 336 -6.76 7.43 19.17
N ASN A 337 -6.53 8.35 20.11
CA ASN A 337 -6.18 9.74 19.80
C ASN A 337 -4.67 10.04 19.88
N ASP A 338 -3.87 9.19 20.54
CA ASP A 338 -2.47 9.52 20.88
C ASP A 338 -1.43 8.70 20.12
N TYR A 339 -1.87 7.80 19.22
CA TYR A 339 -0.96 6.91 18.53
C TYR A 339 -0.79 7.27 17.08
N TYR A 340 0.46 7.26 16.67
CA TYR A 340 0.88 7.19 15.29
C TYR A 340 0.14 6.01 14.67
N ARG A 341 -0.88 6.31 13.88
CA ARG A 341 -1.56 5.31 13.11
C ARG A 341 -0.58 4.86 12.03
N LEU A 342 0.22 3.86 12.35
CA LEU A 342 0.49 2.88 11.33
C LEU A 342 -0.88 2.31 11.01
N ASP A 343 -1.46 2.78 9.94
CA ASP A 343 -2.68 2.19 9.44
C ASP A 343 -2.28 0.84 8.86
N ILE A 344 -2.30 -0.17 9.75
CA ILE A 344 -2.00 -1.57 9.42
C ILE A 344 -3.19 -2.21 8.68
N GLN A 345 -4.00 -1.41 8.03
CA GLN A 345 -4.96 -1.88 7.05
C GLN A 345 -4.25 -1.95 5.70
N GLY A 346 -3.39 -2.92 5.57
CA GLY A 346 -2.80 -3.32 4.31
C GLY A 346 -3.02 -4.77 4.09
#